data_17802b96f06aac326917e2a929356c22
#
_entry.id   17802b96f06aac326917e2a929356c22
#
_cell.length_a   1.000
_cell.length_b   1.000
_cell.length_c   1.000
_cell.angle_alpha   90.00
_cell.angle_beta   90.00
_cell.angle_gamma   90.00
#
_symmetry.space_group_name_H-M   'P 1'
#
loop_
_entity.id
_entity.type
_entity.pdbx_description
1 polymer ?
#
loop_
_entity_poly.entity_id
_entity_poly.type
_entity_poly.pdbx_seq_one_letter_code
_entity_poly.pdbx_strand_id
1 'polypeptide(L)' 'MKRENVTPWYAFGAGYRRVIRRPYAELEVYPTQGGWRWRMDRIDPGTGQFRPVSDGVCDTRDAAKRAAMDAVPDLG' A
#
# COMPACT_ATOMS: atom_id res chain seq x y z
N MET A 1 -5.77 -1.97 15.79
CA MET A 1 -4.56 -1.76 14.97
C MET A 1 -3.53 -0.99 15.76
N LYS A 2 -2.31 -1.44 15.73
CA LYS A 2 -1.23 -0.75 16.42
C LYS A 2 -0.54 0.22 15.49
N ARG A 3 -0.49 1.48 15.88
CA ARG A 3 0.03 2.53 15.01
C ARG A 3 1.52 2.40 14.74
N GLU A 4 2.29 1.84 15.67
CA GLU A 4 3.72 1.66 15.48
C GLU A 4 4.07 0.64 14.40
N ASN A 5 3.09 -0.11 13.93
CA ASN A 5 3.30 -1.09 12.85
C ASN A 5 2.99 -0.51 11.48
N VAL A 6 2.55 0.73 11.39
CA VAL A 6 2.13 1.35 10.14
C VAL A 6 2.78 2.73 10.05
N THR A 7 3.58 2.95 9.00
CA THR A 7 4.15 4.29 8.80
C THR A 7 3.08 5.23 8.28
N PRO A 8 3.25 6.55 8.45
CA PRO A 8 2.41 7.49 7.71
C PRO A 8 2.61 7.32 6.21
N TRP A 9 1.67 7.81 5.42
CA TRP A 9 1.89 7.94 4.00
C TRP A 9 2.98 8.99 3.76
N TYR A 10 3.97 8.67 2.95
CA TYR A 10 5.04 9.60 2.63
C TYR A 10 5.19 9.70 1.12
N ALA A 11 5.67 10.85 0.67
CA ALA A 11 5.85 11.10 -0.76
C ALA A 11 6.91 10.15 -1.34
N PHE A 12 6.59 9.55 -2.47
CA PHE A 12 7.51 8.63 -3.15
C PHE A 12 7.28 8.74 -4.65
N GLY A 13 8.27 9.30 -5.35
CA GLY A 13 8.13 9.57 -6.77
C GLY A 13 6.96 10.50 -7.02
N ALA A 14 6.09 10.16 -7.96
CA ALA A 14 4.90 10.95 -8.27
C ALA A 14 3.72 10.64 -7.35
N GLY A 15 3.86 9.70 -6.44
CA GLY A 15 2.78 9.27 -5.58
C GLY A 15 3.18 9.19 -4.12
N TYR A 16 2.65 8.19 -3.45
CA TYR A 16 2.83 8.01 -2.02
C TYR A 16 3.04 6.54 -1.71
N ARG A 17 3.75 6.29 -0.61
CA ARG A 17 4.03 4.94 -0.14
C ARG A 17 3.77 4.84 1.36
N ARG A 18 3.37 3.66 1.80
CA ARG A 18 3.21 3.35 3.21
C ARG A 18 3.74 1.95 3.46
N VAL A 19 4.41 1.75 4.58
CA VAL A 19 4.94 0.45 4.96
C VAL A 19 4.19 -0.05 6.18
N ILE A 20 3.82 -1.32 6.13
CA ILE A 20 3.18 -2.00 7.25
C ILE A 20 4.13 -3.11 7.70
N ARG A 21 4.45 -3.13 8.98
CA ARG A 21 5.43 -4.08 9.50
C ARG A 21 4.83 -5.40 9.92
N ARG A 22 3.53 -5.42 10.22
CA ARG A 22 2.84 -6.66 10.62
C ARG A 22 1.41 -6.65 10.12
N PRO A 23 1.08 -7.45 9.11
CA PRO A 23 2.01 -8.27 8.31
C PRO A 23 2.87 -7.38 7.43
N TYR A 24 4.03 -7.85 7.05
CA TYR A 24 4.93 -7.05 6.21
C TYR A 24 4.29 -6.83 4.85
N ALA A 25 4.06 -5.57 4.54
CA ALA A 25 3.45 -5.16 3.28
C ALA A 25 3.92 -3.77 2.93
N GLU A 26 3.92 -3.48 1.65
CA GLU A 26 4.21 -2.15 1.14
C GLU A 26 3.05 -1.72 0.28
N LEU A 27 2.53 -0.54 0.56
CA LEU A 27 1.43 0.04 -0.19
C LEU A 27 1.95 1.22 -0.97
N GLU A 28 1.50 1.34 -2.22
CA GLU A 28 1.88 2.44 -3.07
C GLU A 28 0.65 2.95 -3.81
N VAL A 29 0.49 4.27 -3.88
CA VAL A 29 -0.52 4.90 -4.71
C VAL A 29 0.16 5.94 -5.60
N TYR A 30 -0.21 5.98 -6.86
CA TYR A 30 0.40 6.92 -7.80
C TYR A 30 -0.60 7.30 -8.88
N PRO A 31 -0.44 8.51 -9.45
CA PRO A 31 -1.36 8.95 -10.49
C PRO A 31 -1.14 8.17 -11.78
N THR A 32 -2.25 7.90 -12.47
CA THR A 32 -2.21 7.28 -13.77
C THR A 32 -3.16 8.05 -14.68
N GLN A 33 -3.18 7.69 -15.94
CA GLN A 33 -3.99 8.37 -16.93
C GLN A 33 -5.49 8.28 -16.63
N GLY A 34 -5.93 7.24 -15.95
CA GLY A 34 -7.35 7.05 -15.62
C GLY A 34 -7.72 7.35 -14.19
N GLY A 35 -6.80 7.89 -13.39
CA GLY A 35 -7.08 8.15 -11.98
C GLY A 35 -5.87 7.88 -11.12
N TRP A 36 -6.08 7.16 -10.03
CA TRP A 36 -5.02 6.80 -9.08
C TRP A 36 -4.93 5.30 -8.96
N ARG A 37 -3.75 4.78 -9.25
CA ARG A 37 -3.50 3.35 -9.11
C ARG A 37 -2.94 3.05 -7.72
N TRP A 38 -3.36 1.93 -7.14
CA TRP A 38 -2.80 1.46 -5.87
C TRP A 38 -2.27 0.05 -6.04
N ARG A 39 -1.26 -0.28 -5.25
CA ARG A 39 -0.64 -1.60 -5.22
C ARG A 39 -0.41 -2.00 -3.78
N MET A 40 -0.53 -3.29 -3.52
CA MET A 40 -0.15 -3.87 -2.24
C MET A 40 0.77 -5.04 -2.53
N ASP A 41 1.99 -4.94 -2.04
CA ASP A 41 2.98 -6.00 -2.13
C ASP A 41 3.22 -6.58 -0.75
N ARG A 42 3.40 -7.89 -0.68
CA ARG A 42 3.83 -8.55 0.55
C ARG A 42 5.34 -8.68 0.51
N ILE A 43 5.94 -8.62 1.69
CA ILE A 43 7.39 -8.78 1.84
C ILE A 43 7.62 -10.10 2.56
N ASP A 44 8.38 -11.00 1.94
CA ASP A 44 8.74 -12.26 2.57
C ASP A 44 9.82 -11.98 3.63
N PRO A 45 9.52 -12.20 4.91
CA PRO A 45 10.51 -11.90 5.96
C PRO A 45 11.75 -12.79 5.89
N GLY A 46 11.65 -13.96 5.26
CA GLY A 46 12.80 -14.85 5.15
C GLY A 46 13.77 -14.47 4.05
N THR A 47 13.28 -13.89 2.95
CA THR A 47 14.11 -13.57 1.79
C THR A 47 14.20 -12.08 1.51
N GLY A 48 13.30 -11.28 2.08
CA GLY A 48 13.19 -9.86 1.77
C GLY A 48 12.60 -9.55 0.41
N GLN A 49 12.10 -10.55 -0.29
CA GLN A 49 11.55 -10.36 -1.63
C GLN A 49 10.14 -9.82 -1.57
N PHE A 50 9.83 -8.94 -2.52
CA PHE A 50 8.49 -8.40 -2.70
C PHE A 50 7.67 -9.33 -3.57
N ARG A 51 6.40 -9.48 -3.21
CA ARG A 51 5.46 -10.29 -3.97
C ARG A 51 4.20 -9.45 -4.19
N PRO A 52 3.86 -9.10 -5.42
CA PRO A 52 2.62 -8.37 -5.68
C PRO A 52 1.43 -9.26 -5.33
N VAL A 53 0.48 -8.69 -4.62
CA VAL A 53 -0.69 -9.41 -4.13
C VAL A 53 -1.97 -8.83 -4.71
N SER A 54 -2.09 -7.51 -4.75
CA SER A 54 -3.34 -6.88 -5.14
C SER A 54 -3.06 -5.50 -5.71
N ASP A 55 -3.91 -5.05 -6.62
CA ASP A 55 -3.83 -3.70 -7.17
C ASP A 55 -5.19 -3.29 -7.73
N GLY A 56 -5.32 -2.01 -8.04
CA GLY A 56 -6.54 -1.49 -8.62
C GLY A 56 -6.38 -0.02 -8.97
N VAL A 57 -7.46 0.57 -9.47
CA VAL A 57 -7.50 1.98 -9.86
C VAL A 57 -8.74 2.61 -9.23
N CYS A 58 -8.56 3.82 -8.70
CA CYS A 58 -9.64 4.60 -8.11
C CYS A 58 -9.63 5.99 -8.71
N ASP A 59 -10.77 6.70 -8.56
CA ASP A 59 -10.90 8.04 -9.13
C ASP A 59 -10.06 9.08 -8.39
N THR A 60 -9.85 8.89 -7.08
CA THR A 60 -9.15 9.87 -6.26
C THR A 60 -8.01 9.22 -5.51
N ARG A 61 -7.05 10.06 -5.10
CA ARG A 61 -5.93 9.63 -4.27
C ARG A 61 -6.40 9.01 -2.96
N ASP A 62 -7.36 9.64 -2.30
CA ASP A 62 -7.82 9.15 -1.00
C ASP A 62 -8.55 7.82 -1.13
N ALA A 63 -9.32 7.64 -2.18
CA ALA A 63 -9.98 6.36 -2.44
C ALA A 63 -8.94 5.26 -2.71
N ALA A 64 -7.88 5.59 -3.45
CA ALA A 64 -6.81 4.63 -3.72
C ALA A 64 -6.09 4.24 -2.44
N LYS A 65 -5.80 5.22 -1.56
CA LYS A 65 -5.17 4.93 -0.27
C LYS A 65 -6.04 4.01 0.57
N ARG A 66 -7.35 4.26 0.59
CA ARG A 66 -8.29 3.42 1.34
C ARG A 66 -8.35 2.01 0.78
N ALA A 67 -8.43 1.89 -0.55
CA ALA A 67 -8.48 0.59 -1.19
C ALA A 67 -7.22 -0.22 -0.91
N ALA A 68 -6.05 0.43 -0.94
CA ALA A 68 -4.80 -0.24 -0.64
C ALA A 68 -4.78 -0.76 0.80
N MET A 69 -5.25 0.05 1.76
CA MET A 69 -5.32 -0.37 3.15
C MET A 69 -6.29 -1.52 3.34
N ASP A 70 -7.45 -1.47 2.66
CA ASP A 70 -8.45 -2.52 2.76
C ASP A 70 -7.96 -3.85 2.18
N ALA A 71 -6.98 -3.80 1.28
CA ALA A 71 -6.43 -5.01 0.67
C ALA A 71 -5.50 -5.76 1.61
N VAL A 72 -5.04 -5.13 2.70
CA VAL A 72 -4.14 -5.79 3.66
C VAL A 72 -4.99 -6.56 4.66
N PRO A 73 -4.87 -7.90 4.71
CA PRO A 73 -5.61 -8.66 5.70
C PRO A 73 -5.06 -8.41 7.11
N ASP A 74 -5.87 -8.64 8.11
CA ASP A 74 -5.47 -8.62 9.52
C ASP A 74 -5.03 -7.26 10.04
N LEU A 75 -5.45 -6.21 9.39
CA LEU A 75 -5.27 -4.84 9.89
C LEU A 75 -6.48 -4.39 10.69
N GLY A 76 -7.10 -5.24 11.31
CA GLY A 76 -8.31 -4.89 12.02
C GLY A 76 -8.14 -4.26 13.35
#